data_b9a17e6719e55a756f31be7592fa2936
#
_entry.id   b9a17e6719e55a756f31be7592fa2936
#
_cell.length_a   1.000
_cell.length_b   1.000
_cell.length_c   1.000
_cell.angle_alpha   90.00
_cell.angle_beta   90.00
_cell.angle_gamma   90.00
#
_symmetry.space_group_name_H-M   'P 1'
#
loop_
_entity.id
_entity.type
_entity.pdbx_description
1 polymer ?
#
loop_
_entity_poly.entity_id
_entity_poly.type
_entity_poly.pdbx_seq_one_letter_code
_entity_poly.pdbx_strand_id
1 'polypeptide(L)'
;LYANAQAFRVPVLAGFIDGCPYESAEGLQQGDRFYSIDGHRIYQYYDVSDFISKGDGSYDIVVIRDGKKVKLEDFELVPLEYEGYENKMYGFLFGVEEATIGAKIENTWNTCMEFVRMVWMGLSELVSGNVGVKDMAGPVGIVDMMAQTGEQAESVSDALSSIFYFGAFIAVNLAVMNMLPIPALDGGRVFLLIITCIIEAITRK
;
A
#
# COMPACT_ATOMS: atom_id res chain seq x y z
N LEU A 1 -16.24 4.20 0.09
CA LEU A 1 -15.15 4.50 1.03
C LEU A 1 -14.85 6.00 1.12
N TYR A 2 -14.83 6.71 0.01
CA TYR A 2 -14.46 8.13 -0.06
C TYR A 2 -15.59 9.02 -0.62
N ALA A 3 -16.85 8.58 -0.50
CA ALA A 3 -17.99 9.28 -1.12
C ALA A 3 -18.10 10.74 -0.65
N ASN A 4 -17.79 11.01 0.61
CA ASN A 4 -17.87 12.33 1.23
C ASN A 4 -16.51 13.03 1.38
N ALA A 5 -15.41 12.39 0.99
CA ALA A 5 -14.10 13.04 1.04
C ALA A 5 -14.06 14.24 0.09
N GLN A 6 -13.53 15.35 0.57
CA GLN A 6 -13.31 16.56 -0.25
C GLN A 6 -11.90 16.57 -0.86
N ALA A 7 -10.95 15.90 -0.24
CA ALA A 7 -9.57 15.80 -0.69
C ALA A 7 -8.91 14.52 -0.18
N PHE A 8 -7.87 14.07 -0.88
CA PHE A 8 -7.02 12.93 -0.51
C PHE A 8 -5.57 13.35 -0.40
N ARG A 9 -4.84 12.79 0.56
CA ARG A 9 -3.38 12.85 0.53
C ARG A 9 -2.85 11.89 -0.53
N VAL A 10 -1.92 12.37 -1.32
CA VAL A 10 -1.30 11.64 -2.44
C VAL A 10 0.21 11.52 -2.24
N PRO A 11 0.87 10.49 -2.80
CA PRO A 11 2.32 10.31 -2.66
C PRO A 11 3.09 11.28 -3.58
N VAL A 12 2.73 12.56 -3.55
CA VAL A 12 3.37 13.63 -4.30
C VAL A 12 4.00 14.59 -3.30
N LEU A 13 5.25 14.95 -3.51
CA LEU A 13 5.94 15.95 -2.68
C LEU A 13 5.39 17.34 -2.97
N ALA A 14 4.63 17.89 -2.04
CA ALA A 14 4.17 19.28 -2.09
C ALA A 14 5.25 20.28 -1.65
N GLY A 15 6.26 19.80 -0.94
CA GLY A 15 7.39 20.56 -0.45
C GLY A 15 8.19 19.79 0.59
N PHE A 16 9.08 20.50 1.24
CA PHE A 16 9.96 19.98 2.28
C PHE A 16 9.89 20.88 3.51
N ILE A 17 10.23 20.34 4.67
CA ILE A 17 10.43 21.13 5.88
C ILE A 17 11.73 21.92 5.73
N ASP A 18 11.76 23.14 6.25
CA ASP A 18 12.95 24.01 6.21
C ASP A 18 14.18 23.27 6.76
N GLY A 19 15.26 23.31 5.99
CA GLY A 19 16.51 22.62 6.33
C GLY A 19 16.53 21.14 5.91
N CYS A 20 15.56 20.64 5.15
CA CYS A 20 15.58 19.29 4.62
C CYS A 20 16.71 19.11 3.59
N PRO A 21 17.69 18.20 3.80
CA PRO A 21 18.82 18.04 2.90
C PRO A 21 18.49 17.25 1.61
N TYR A 22 17.31 16.66 1.53
CA TYR A 22 16.91 15.75 0.44
C TYR A 22 16.37 16.48 -0.78
N GLU A 23 16.06 17.78 -0.63
CA GLU A 23 15.66 18.64 -1.73
C GLU A 23 16.90 19.11 -2.50
N SER A 24 17.08 18.63 -3.72
CA SER A 24 18.19 19.06 -4.58
C SER A 24 17.90 18.81 -6.06
N ALA A 25 18.71 19.41 -6.93
CA ALA A 25 18.59 19.21 -8.38
C ALA A 25 18.81 17.75 -8.81
N GLU A 26 19.67 17.03 -8.08
CA GLU A 26 20.00 15.62 -8.34
C GLU A 26 19.20 14.66 -7.44
N GLY A 27 18.51 15.18 -6.40
CA GLY A 27 17.70 14.44 -5.45
C GLY A 27 16.21 14.55 -5.71
N LEU A 28 15.47 14.54 -4.61
CA LEU A 28 14.00 14.73 -4.62
C LEU A 28 13.67 16.21 -4.88
N GLN A 29 12.55 16.44 -5.56
CA GLN A 29 12.07 17.78 -5.89
C GLN A 29 10.58 17.92 -5.58
N GLN A 30 10.15 19.15 -5.34
CA GLN A 30 8.75 19.47 -5.24
C GLN A 30 8.03 19.07 -6.55
N GLY A 31 6.89 18.41 -6.42
CA GLY A 31 6.11 17.87 -7.54
C GLY A 31 6.44 16.43 -7.90
N ASP A 32 7.50 15.84 -7.34
CA ASP A 32 7.80 14.42 -7.53
C ASP A 32 6.68 13.54 -6.96
N ARG A 33 6.18 12.62 -7.78
CA ARG A 33 5.27 11.56 -7.33
C ARG A 33 6.08 10.29 -7.10
N PHE A 34 6.09 9.77 -5.90
CA PHE A 34 6.72 8.48 -5.61
C PHE A 34 6.07 7.36 -6.43
N TYR A 35 6.89 6.61 -7.15
CA TYR A 35 6.46 5.47 -7.96
C TYR A 35 6.82 4.15 -7.31
N SER A 36 8.06 3.98 -6.88
CA SER A 36 8.52 2.79 -6.16
C SER A 36 9.72 3.11 -5.27
N ILE A 37 9.91 2.32 -4.21
CA ILE A 37 11.06 2.32 -3.31
C ILE A 37 11.54 0.87 -3.24
N ASP A 38 12.82 0.60 -3.55
CA ASP A 38 13.43 -0.74 -3.60
C ASP A 38 12.61 -1.75 -4.42
N GLY A 39 12.06 -1.29 -5.54
CA GLY A 39 11.20 -2.08 -6.41
C GLY A 39 9.76 -2.24 -5.93
N HIS A 40 9.44 -1.86 -4.70
CA HIS A 40 8.08 -1.91 -4.15
C HIS A 40 7.26 -0.72 -4.63
N ARG A 41 6.13 -1.00 -5.29
CA ARG A 41 5.22 0.02 -5.82
C ARG A 41 4.61 0.84 -4.68
N ILE A 42 4.59 2.16 -4.84
CA ILE A 42 3.91 3.10 -3.94
C ILE A 42 2.50 3.33 -4.46
N TYR A 43 1.50 3.08 -3.62
CA TYR A 43 0.08 3.31 -3.91
C TYR A 43 -0.48 4.45 -3.06
N GLN A 44 -0.04 4.56 -1.80
CA GLN A 44 -0.51 5.55 -0.84
C GLN A 44 0.66 6.37 -0.30
N TYR A 45 0.38 7.58 0.20
CA TYR A 45 1.42 8.47 0.72
C TYR A 45 2.16 7.87 1.94
N TYR A 46 1.46 7.10 2.76
CA TYR A 46 2.05 6.47 3.95
C TYR A 46 2.95 5.27 3.61
N ASP A 47 2.79 4.66 2.42
CA ASP A 47 3.70 3.61 1.96
C ASP A 47 5.16 4.10 1.94
N VAL A 48 5.36 5.39 1.60
CA VAL A 48 6.69 5.99 1.56
C VAL A 48 7.37 5.87 2.92
N SER A 49 6.68 6.29 3.99
CA SER A 49 7.20 6.19 5.35
C SER A 49 7.37 4.74 5.80
N ASP A 50 6.43 3.87 5.45
CA ASP A 50 6.45 2.45 5.83
C ASP A 50 7.64 1.71 5.22
N PHE A 51 7.93 1.92 3.93
CA PHE A 51 9.07 1.27 3.29
C PHE A 51 10.41 1.85 3.76
N ILE A 52 10.51 3.17 3.88
CA ILE A 52 11.73 3.81 4.36
C ILE A 52 12.03 3.41 5.81
N SER A 53 11.02 3.26 6.67
CA SER A 53 11.24 2.90 8.08
C SER A 53 11.73 1.47 8.29
N LYS A 54 11.54 0.59 7.30
CA LYS A 54 11.94 -0.84 7.34
C LYS A 54 13.28 -1.11 6.68
N GLY A 55 13.82 -0.15 5.94
CA GLY A 55 15.07 -0.28 5.21
C GLY A 55 16.31 0.05 6.05
N ASP A 56 17.46 0.03 5.42
CA ASP A 56 18.79 0.21 6.03
C ASP A 56 19.32 1.65 5.92
N GLY A 57 18.56 2.56 5.32
CA GLY A 57 18.91 3.96 5.15
C GLY A 57 19.40 4.35 3.75
N SER A 58 19.62 3.39 2.85
CA SER A 58 19.90 3.61 1.43
C SER A 58 18.83 2.95 0.58
N TYR A 59 18.30 3.66 -0.42
CA TYR A 59 17.09 3.25 -1.15
C TYR A 59 17.22 3.53 -2.65
N ASP A 60 16.74 2.60 -3.46
CA ASP A 60 16.47 2.80 -4.87
C ASP A 60 15.08 3.42 -5.05
N ILE A 61 15.03 4.74 -5.24
CA ILE A 61 13.77 5.47 -5.36
C ILE A 61 13.49 5.77 -6.83
N VAL A 62 12.28 5.47 -7.28
CA VAL A 62 11.77 5.93 -8.57
C VAL A 62 10.64 6.91 -8.32
N VAL A 63 10.76 8.09 -8.91
CA VAL A 63 9.71 9.13 -8.90
C VAL A 63 9.23 9.41 -10.32
N ILE A 64 8.03 9.97 -10.43
CA ILE A 64 7.51 10.55 -11.67
C ILE A 64 7.68 12.05 -11.54
N ARG A 65 8.54 12.63 -12.36
CA ARG A 65 8.84 14.06 -12.49
C ARG A 65 8.51 14.49 -13.90
N ASP A 66 7.63 15.48 -14.08
CA ASP A 66 7.17 15.97 -15.39
C ASP A 66 6.69 14.85 -16.34
N GLY A 67 5.98 13.86 -15.78
CA GLY A 67 5.46 12.71 -16.52
C GLY A 67 6.50 11.64 -16.90
N LYS A 68 7.76 11.79 -16.49
CA LYS A 68 8.85 10.84 -16.76
C LYS A 68 9.31 10.16 -15.47
N LYS A 69 9.73 8.90 -15.59
CA LYS A 69 10.35 8.18 -14.48
C LYS A 69 11.79 8.66 -14.31
N VAL A 70 12.12 9.10 -13.11
CA VAL A 70 13.48 9.44 -12.68
C VAL A 70 13.87 8.43 -11.60
N LYS A 71 15.03 7.79 -11.76
CA LYS A 71 15.58 6.85 -10.78
C LYS A 71 16.67 7.56 -9.98
N LEU A 72 16.58 7.47 -8.66
CA LEU A 72 17.57 7.88 -7.69
C LEU A 72 18.13 6.57 -7.10
N GLU A 73 19.37 6.22 -7.45
CA GLU A 73 20.02 5.01 -6.99
C GLU A 73 20.81 5.29 -5.72
N ASP A 74 20.81 4.33 -4.79
CA ASP A 74 21.52 4.41 -3.51
C ASP A 74 21.24 5.72 -2.75
N PHE A 75 19.98 6.20 -2.78
CA PHE A 75 19.60 7.46 -2.19
C PHE A 75 19.51 7.32 -0.67
N GLU A 76 20.42 8.02 0.05
CA GLU A 76 20.48 7.98 1.50
C GLU A 76 19.33 8.79 2.11
N LEU A 77 18.51 8.13 2.95
CA LEU A 77 17.44 8.74 3.74
C LEU A 77 17.54 8.32 5.19
N VAL A 78 17.77 9.26 6.06
CA VAL A 78 17.76 9.08 7.51
C VAL A 78 16.77 10.05 8.16
N PRO A 79 16.04 9.64 9.20
CA PRO A 79 15.12 10.54 9.89
C PRO A 79 15.92 11.60 10.68
N LEU A 80 15.62 12.87 10.47
CA LEU A 80 16.28 14.03 11.08
C LEU A 80 15.36 14.73 12.07
N GLU A 81 15.98 15.49 12.98
CA GLU A 81 15.27 16.37 13.92
C GLU A 81 15.02 17.72 13.22
N TYR A 82 13.78 18.21 13.30
CA TYR A 82 13.40 19.52 12.78
C TYR A 82 12.85 20.39 13.90
N GLU A 83 13.13 21.68 13.84
CA GLU A 83 12.64 22.63 14.82
C GLU A 83 11.11 22.64 14.86
N GLY A 84 10.54 22.52 16.05
CA GLY A 84 9.08 22.46 16.26
C GLY A 84 8.46 21.07 16.14
N TYR A 85 9.23 20.02 15.90
CA TYR A 85 8.75 18.63 15.86
C TYR A 85 9.42 17.78 16.93
N GLU A 86 8.62 17.00 17.67
CA GLU A 86 9.13 16.14 18.75
C GLU A 86 9.82 14.87 18.23
N ASN A 87 9.41 14.39 17.06
CA ASN A 87 9.92 13.14 16.48
C ASN A 87 10.80 13.40 15.28
N LYS A 88 11.80 12.53 15.10
CA LYS A 88 12.58 12.49 13.86
C LYS A 88 11.72 12.14 12.67
N MET A 89 11.89 12.84 11.56
CA MET A 89 11.14 12.61 10.33
C MET A 89 12.01 12.88 9.08
N TYR A 90 11.53 12.49 7.92
CA TYR A 90 12.26 12.65 6.64
C TYR A 90 12.10 14.04 6.02
N GLY A 91 11.28 14.89 6.61
CA GLY A 91 11.07 16.26 6.16
C GLY A 91 10.17 16.39 4.92
N PHE A 92 9.46 15.34 4.52
CA PHE A 92 8.57 15.35 3.36
C PHE A 92 7.19 15.92 3.71
N LEU A 93 6.71 16.85 2.88
CA LEU A 93 5.34 17.35 2.93
C LEU A 93 4.58 16.78 1.74
N PHE A 94 3.62 15.88 2.02
CA PHE A 94 2.81 15.27 0.99
C PHE A 94 1.64 16.15 0.57
N GLY A 95 1.39 16.18 -0.73
CA GLY A 95 0.32 16.95 -1.33
C GLY A 95 -1.06 16.39 -1.05
N VAL A 96 -2.04 17.27 -1.24
CA VAL A 96 -3.46 16.96 -1.15
C VAL A 96 -4.09 17.23 -2.51
N GLU A 97 -4.83 16.26 -3.04
CA GLU A 97 -5.55 16.36 -4.31
C GLU A 97 -7.06 16.44 -4.04
N GLU A 98 -7.75 17.32 -4.77
CA GLU A 98 -9.21 17.41 -4.66
C GLU A 98 -9.88 16.09 -5.07
N ALA A 99 -10.90 15.70 -4.31
CA ALA A 99 -11.60 14.44 -4.51
C ALA A 99 -12.57 14.50 -5.70
N THR A 100 -12.06 14.77 -6.89
CA THR A 100 -12.81 14.63 -8.15
C THR A 100 -13.23 13.18 -8.38
N ILE A 101 -14.18 12.94 -9.28
CA ILE A 101 -14.62 11.57 -9.61
C ILE A 101 -13.42 10.73 -10.10
N GLY A 102 -12.53 11.30 -10.92
CA GLY A 102 -11.33 10.63 -11.39
C GLY A 102 -10.38 10.27 -10.24
N ALA A 103 -10.08 11.23 -9.36
CA ALA A 103 -9.24 11.02 -8.18
C ALA A 103 -9.84 9.97 -7.22
N LYS A 104 -11.17 9.95 -7.05
CA LYS A 104 -11.86 8.92 -6.25
C LYS A 104 -11.67 7.52 -6.83
N ILE A 105 -11.81 7.36 -8.15
CA ILE A 105 -11.60 6.08 -8.83
C ILE A 105 -10.14 5.64 -8.69
N GLU A 106 -9.17 6.54 -8.96
CA GLU A 106 -7.75 6.26 -8.83
C GLU A 106 -7.38 5.86 -7.40
N ASN A 107 -7.83 6.62 -6.41
CA ASN A 107 -7.56 6.33 -5.01
C ASN A 107 -8.20 5.00 -4.56
N THR A 108 -9.41 4.69 -5.03
CA THR A 108 -10.05 3.39 -4.76
C THR A 108 -9.27 2.24 -5.39
N TRP A 109 -8.81 2.41 -6.63
CA TRP A 109 -7.95 1.43 -7.29
C TRP A 109 -6.65 1.20 -6.53
N ASN A 110 -5.97 2.28 -6.14
CA ASN A 110 -4.74 2.21 -5.37
C ASN A 110 -4.95 1.50 -4.02
N THR A 111 -6.06 1.79 -3.33
CA THR A 111 -6.42 1.09 -2.08
C THR A 111 -6.66 -0.41 -2.30
N CYS A 112 -7.35 -0.78 -3.39
CA CYS A 112 -7.53 -2.20 -3.73
C CYS A 112 -6.20 -2.89 -4.00
N MET A 113 -5.30 -2.25 -4.76
CA MET A 113 -3.97 -2.80 -5.06
C MET A 113 -3.10 -2.91 -3.82
N GLU A 114 -3.22 -1.96 -2.89
CA GLU A 114 -2.58 -2.02 -1.60
C GLU A 114 -3.08 -3.22 -0.77
N PHE A 115 -4.38 -3.46 -0.71
CA PHE A 115 -4.93 -4.63 -0.04
C PHE A 115 -4.41 -5.93 -0.62
N VAL A 116 -4.34 -6.05 -1.95
CA VAL A 116 -3.74 -7.22 -2.63
C VAL A 116 -2.28 -7.39 -2.20
N ARG A 117 -1.51 -6.31 -2.17
CA ARG A 117 -0.11 -6.31 -1.72
C ARG A 117 0.01 -6.76 -0.26
N MET A 118 -0.80 -6.21 0.64
CA MET A 118 -0.79 -6.57 2.07
C MET A 118 -1.08 -8.06 2.28
N VAL A 119 -2.07 -8.61 1.56
CA VAL A 119 -2.37 -10.05 1.61
C VAL A 119 -1.18 -10.86 1.12
N TRP A 120 -0.57 -10.46 0.01
CA TRP A 120 0.58 -11.17 -0.56
C TRP A 120 1.81 -11.11 0.35
N MET A 121 2.08 -9.96 0.97
CA MET A 121 3.15 -9.82 1.96
C MET A 121 2.88 -10.70 3.18
N GLY A 122 1.66 -10.70 3.73
CA GLY A 122 1.29 -11.56 4.85
C GLY A 122 1.44 -13.05 4.54
N LEU A 123 1.07 -13.48 3.32
CA LEU A 123 1.29 -14.86 2.86
C LEU A 123 2.79 -15.18 2.74
N SER A 124 3.59 -14.25 2.24
CA SER A 124 5.04 -14.42 2.14
C SER A 124 5.69 -14.58 3.51
N GLU A 125 5.31 -13.76 4.49
CA GLU A 125 5.79 -13.85 5.87
C GLU A 125 5.40 -15.18 6.54
N LEU A 126 4.17 -15.65 6.28
CA LEU A 126 3.70 -16.94 6.75
C LEU A 126 4.50 -18.10 6.17
N VAL A 127 4.76 -18.07 4.85
CA VAL A 127 5.53 -19.12 4.16
C VAL A 127 7.00 -19.09 4.59
N SER A 128 7.55 -17.91 4.83
CA SER A 128 8.93 -17.72 5.32
C SER A 128 9.11 -18.13 6.78
N GLY A 129 7.99 -18.38 7.50
CA GLY A 129 8.04 -18.80 8.92
C GLY A 129 8.36 -17.66 9.90
N ASN A 130 8.40 -16.42 9.43
CA ASN A 130 8.65 -15.25 10.27
C ASN A 130 7.46 -14.92 11.17
N VAL A 131 6.24 -15.27 10.73
CA VAL A 131 4.98 -15.07 11.46
C VAL A 131 4.29 -16.42 11.62
N GLY A 132 3.89 -16.76 12.84
CA GLY A 132 3.15 -17.97 13.12
C GLY A 132 1.66 -17.81 12.80
N VAL A 133 0.97 -18.92 12.47
CA VAL A 133 -0.50 -18.92 12.29
C VAL A 133 -1.23 -18.40 13.54
N LYS A 134 -0.61 -18.51 14.72
CA LYS A 134 -1.15 -18.02 16.00
C LYS A 134 -1.11 -16.49 16.13
N ASP A 135 -0.22 -15.84 15.38
CA ASP A 135 -0.02 -14.39 15.42
C ASP A 135 -0.98 -13.68 14.43
N MET A 136 -1.68 -14.45 13.59
CA MET A 136 -2.69 -13.93 12.68
C MET A 136 -3.97 -13.59 13.47
N ALA A 137 -4.47 -12.37 13.25
CA ALA A 137 -5.76 -11.98 13.79
C ALA A 137 -6.86 -12.88 13.21
N GLY A 138 -7.44 -13.73 14.04
CA GLY A 138 -8.59 -14.54 13.66
C GLY A 138 -9.86 -13.67 13.48
N PRO A 139 -11.00 -14.29 13.11
CA PRO A 139 -12.27 -13.56 12.93
C PRO A 139 -12.65 -12.68 14.12
N VAL A 140 -12.36 -13.14 15.34
CA VAL A 140 -12.61 -12.38 16.58
C VAL A 140 -11.74 -11.13 16.64
N GLY A 141 -10.43 -11.25 16.33
CA GLY A 141 -9.53 -10.09 16.31
C GLY A 141 -9.92 -9.05 15.27
N ILE A 142 -10.44 -9.47 14.11
CA ILE A 142 -10.96 -8.56 13.10
C ILE A 142 -12.20 -7.81 13.63
N VAL A 143 -13.12 -8.51 14.29
CA VAL A 143 -14.31 -7.88 14.89
C VAL A 143 -13.90 -6.89 16.00
N ASP A 144 -12.93 -7.23 16.83
CA ASP A 144 -12.43 -6.35 17.88
C ASP A 144 -11.78 -5.08 17.28
N MET A 145 -10.99 -5.21 16.21
CA MET A 145 -10.42 -4.06 15.49
C MET A 145 -11.53 -3.17 14.88
N MET A 146 -12.55 -3.76 14.30
CA MET A 146 -13.71 -3.03 13.77
C MET A 146 -14.46 -2.28 14.86
N ALA A 147 -14.67 -2.92 16.01
CA ALA A 147 -15.36 -2.32 17.15
C ALA A 147 -14.56 -1.13 17.71
N GLN A 148 -13.26 -1.29 17.94
CA GLN A 148 -12.38 -0.21 18.40
C GLN A 148 -12.34 0.97 17.42
N THR A 149 -12.28 0.70 16.12
CA THR A 149 -12.31 1.76 15.10
C THR A 149 -13.66 2.47 15.08
N GLY A 150 -14.77 1.74 15.29
CA GLY A 150 -16.10 2.32 15.40
C GLY A 150 -16.29 3.18 16.64
N GLU A 151 -15.70 2.78 17.78
CA GLU A 151 -15.73 3.56 19.04
C GLU A 151 -14.93 4.86 18.97
N GLN A 152 -13.85 4.88 18.15
CA GLN A 152 -13.01 6.06 17.92
C GLN A 152 -13.57 6.99 16.84
N ALA A 153 -14.65 6.62 16.16
CA ALA A 153 -15.24 7.41 15.11
C ALA A 153 -15.93 8.67 15.70
N GLU A 154 -15.57 9.83 15.19
CA GLU A 154 -16.16 11.11 15.63
C GLU A 154 -17.59 11.31 15.12
N SER A 155 -17.99 10.59 14.08
CA SER A 155 -19.33 10.65 13.49
C SER A 155 -19.83 9.27 13.02
N VAL A 156 -21.15 9.15 12.87
CA VAL A 156 -21.77 7.96 12.29
C VAL A 156 -21.28 7.70 10.85
N SER A 157 -20.99 8.76 10.10
CA SER A 157 -20.43 8.66 8.75
C SER A 157 -19.03 8.02 8.77
N ASP A 158 -18.20 8.39 9.74
CA ASP A 158 -16.85 7.84 9.88
C ASP A 158 -16.89 6.38 10.32
N ALA A 159 -17.79 6.03 11.25
CA ALA A 159 -18.02 4.65 11.64
C ALA A 159 -18.45 3.78 10.46
N LEU A 160 -19.42 4.25 9.66
CA LEU A 160 -19.84 3.54 8.44
C LEU A 160 -18.73 3.40 7.41
N SER A 161 -17.94 4.46 7.20
CA SER A 161 -16.80 4.44 6.29
C SER A 161 -15.75 3.41 6.72
N SER A 162 -15.49 3.31 8.01
CA SER A 162 -14.58 2.32 8.58
C SER A 162 -15.08 0.89 8.39
N ILE A 163 -16.38 0.64 8.61
CA ILE A 163 -17.00 -0.67 8.38
C ILE A 163 -16.88 -1.06 6.90
N PHE A 164 -17.16 -0.14 5.98
CA PHE A 164 -17.01 -0.40 4.54
C PHE A 164 -15.55 -0.64 4.14
N TYR A 165 -14.60 0.07 4.75
CA TYR A 165 -13.17 -0.14 4.52
C TYR A 165 -12.74 -1.55 4.93
N PHE A 166 -13.10 -1.99 6.15
CA PHE A 166 -12.82 -3.35 6.61
C PHE A 166 -13.54 -4.41 5.77
N GLY A 167 -14.79 -4.16 5.39
CA GLY A 167 -15.53 -5.04 4.49
C GLY A 167 -14.85 -5.20 3.13
N ALA A 168 -14.37 -4.12 2.55
CA ALA A 168 -13.60 -4.14 1.31
C ALA A 168 -12.27 -4.91 1.47
N PHE A 169 -11.55 -4.67 2.58
CA PHE A 169 -10.32 -5.41 2.89
C PHE A 169 -10.56 -6.92 2.99
N ILE A 170 -11.60 -7.33 3.72
CA ILE A 170 -11.98 -8.75 3.85
C ILE A 170 -12.35 -9.34 2.49
N ALA A 171 -13.13 -8.61 1.67
CA ALA A 171 -13.52 -9.06 0.35
C ALA A 171 -12.33 -9.26 -0.59
N VAL A 172 -11.38 -8.33 -0.61
CA VAL A 172 -10.15 -8.45 -1.39
C VAL A 172 -9.29 -9.61 -0.88
N ASN A 173 -9.14 -9.74 0.44
CA ASN A 173 -8.41 -10.85 1.05
C ASN A 173 -9.00 -12.20 0.60
N LEU A 174 -10.32 -12.37 0.71
CA LEU A 174 -11.01 -13.58 0.29
C LEU A 174 -10.83 -13.83 -1.21
N ALA A 175 -10.89 -12.80 -2.05
CA ALA A 175 -10.68 -12.92 -3.48
C ALA A 175 -9.26 -13.39 -3.81
N VAL A 176 -8.24 -12.78 -3.21
CA VAL A 176 -6.82 -13.15 -3.40
C VAL A 176 -6.59 -14.59 -2.93
N MET A 177 -7.08 -14.94 -1.74
CA MET A 177 -6.96 -16.30 -1.22
C MET A 177 -7.61 -17.33 -2.13
N ASN A 178 -8.80 -17.03 -2.68
CA ASN A 178 -9.50 -17.92 -3.61
C ASN A 178 -8.78 -18.07 -4.97
N MET A 179 -7.90 -17.15 -5.34
CA MET A 179 -7.09 -17.27 -6.56
C MET A 179 -5.83 -18.13 -6.38
N LEU A 180 -5.49 -18.52 -5.15
CA LEU A 180 -4.33 -19.38 -4.91
C LEU A 180 -4.53 -20.78 -5.51
N PRO A 181 -3.47 -21.44 -6.03
CA PRO A 181 -3.54 -22.77 -6.63
C PRO A 181 -3.65 -23.88 -5.57
N ILE A 182 -4.54 -23.70 -4.60
CA ILE A 182 -4.80 -24.67 -3.53
C ILE A 182 -6.04 -25.49 -3.89
N PRO A 183 -5.98 -26.84 -3.88
CA PRO A 183 -7.06 -27.71 -4.37
C PRO A 183 -8.43 -27.48 -3.73
N ALA A 184 -8.48 -26.95 -2.52
CA ALA A 184 -9.72 -26.66 -1.79
C ALA A 184 -10.39 -25.34 -2.22
N LEU A 185 -9.68 -24.48 -2.98
CA LEU A 185 -10.12 -23.15 -3.41
C LEU A 185 -10.44 -23.13 -4.90
N ASP A 186 -11.17 -22.11 -5.36
CA ASP A 186 -11.56 -21.98 -6.78
C ASP A 186 -10.35 -21.84 -7.70
N GLY A 187 -9.31 -21.12 -7.27
CA GLY A 187 -8.05 -20.99 -8.00
C GLY A 187 -7.35 -22.34 -8.23
N GLY A 188 -7.42 -23.24 -7.26
CA GLY A 188 -6.91 -24.61 -7.42
C GLY A 188 -7.66 -25.40 -8.49
N ARG A 189 -8.98 -25.25 -8.58
CA ARG A 189 -9.79 -25.88 -9.63
C ARG A 189 -9.43 -25.35 -11.01
N VAL A 190 -9.33 -24.03 -11.15
CA VAL A 190 -8.91 -23.37 -12.41
C VAL A 190 -7.50 -23.82 -12.80
N PHE A 191 -6.58 -23.89 -11.86
CA PHE A 191 -5.21 -24.34 -12.07
C PHE A 191 -5.15 -25.79 -12.58
N LEU A 192 -5.92 -26.69 -11.96
CA LEU A 192 -6.01 -28.09 -12.40
C LEU A 192 -6.63 -28.22 -13.79
N LEU A 193 -7.67 -27.43 -14.10
CA LEU A 193 -8.26 -27.40 -15.45
C LEU A 193 -7.25 -26.94 -16.51
N ILE A 194 -6.47 -25.91 -16.23
CA ILE A 194 -5.41 -25.43 -17.15
C ILE A 194 -4.38 -26.53 -17.39
N ILE A 195 -3.91 -27.20 -16.34
CA ILE A 195 -2.97 -28.32 -16.45
C ILE A 195 -3.56 -29.44 -17.31
N THR A 196 -4.81 -29.81 -17.07
CA THR A 196 -5.49 -30.86 -17.85
C THR A 196 -5.58 -30.48 -19.32
N CYS A 197 -5.99 -29.25 -19.64
CA CYS A 197 -6.04 -28.76 -21.00
C CYS A 197 -4.66 -28.77 -21.70
N ILE A 198 -3.60 -28.42 -20.99
CA ILE A 198 -2.22 -28.44 -21.51
C ILE A 198 -1.80 -29.89 -21.80
N ILE A 199 -2.04 -30.82 -20.87
CA ILE A 199 -1.72 -32.23 -21.04
C ILE A 199 -2.49 -32.82 -22.22
N GLU A 200 -3.79 -32.54 -22.33
CA GLU A 200 -4.60 -32.99 -23.44
C GLU A 200 -4.12 -32.44 -24.81
N ALA A 201 -3.70 -31.16 -24.84
CA ALA A 201 -3.16 -30.54 -26.04
C ALA A 201 -1.84 -31.20 -26.50
N ILE A 202 -1.00 -31.60 -25.53
CA ILE A 202 0.29 -32.27 -25.80
C ILE A 202 0.09 -33.73 -26.18
N THR A 203 -0.87 -34.43 -25.54
CA THR A 203 -1.08 -35.88 -25.75
C THR A 203 -1.97 -36.22 -26.99
N ARG A 204 -2.68 -35.22 -27.52
CA ARG A 204 -3.50 -35.36 -28.75
C ARG A 204 -2.68 -35.27 -30.06
N LYS A 205 -1.36 -35.48 -30.05
CA LYS A 205 -0.53 -35.60 -31.25
C LYS A 205 -0.43 -37.01 -31.71
#